data_3c5d3618b0f06fa228eba401f50f3e9e
#
_entry.id   3c5d3618b0f06fa228eba401f50f3e9e
#
_cell.length_a   1.000
_cell.length_b   1.000
_cell.length_c   1.000
_cell.angle_alpha   90.00
_cell.angle_beta   90.00
_cell.angle_gamma   90.00
#
_symmetry.space_group_name_H-M   'P 1'
#
loop_
_entity.id
_entity.type
_entity.pdbx_description
1 polymer ?
#
loop_
_entity_poly.entity_id
_entity_poly.type
_entity_poly.pdbx_seq_one_letter_code
_entity_poly.pdbx_strand_id
1 'polypeptide(L)'
;MNILLIQREGTDLHHTLFASETSRLALRFYHPKKLPCGVKISVASLGSALSLVSEMRWYLRRYVRETLFEVEHGIYCTQAIAQDIYYERTPIPGKPWAYRRLYGFSHGKLARQIVISPGSTVQDYPQEIAGSDTSLEVWCTEDEVDDIGEPIPLDDTGEMPGARDNPEL
;
A
#
# COMPACT_ATOMS: atom_id res chain seq x y z
N MET A 1 7.95 -5.41 10.66
CA MET A 1 7.67 -4.57 9.47
C MET A 1 6.21 -4.74 9.08
N ASN A 2 5.58 -3.72 8.56
CA ASN A 2 4.17 -3.78 8.19
C ASN A 2 3.96 -3.46 6.71
N ILE A 3 2.94 -4.10 6.13
CA ILE A 3 2.36 -3.71 4.84
C ILE A 3 1.05 -3.00 5.15
N LEU A 4 0.82 -1.87 4.52
CA LEU A 4 -0.44 -1.14 4.59
C LEU A 4 -1.12 -1.19 3.22
N LEU A 5 -2.29 -1.79 3.19
CA LEU A 5 -3.14 -1.88 2.01
C LEU A 5 -4.27 -0.86 2.14
N ILE A 6 -4.23 0.20 1.37
CA ILE A 6 -5.28 1.23 1.33
C ILE A 6 -6.34 0.77 0.35
N GLN A 7 -7.55 0.57 0.85
CA GLN A 7 -8.66 0.07 0.02
C GLN A 7 -9.17 1.12 -0.97
N ARG A 8 -9.72 0.64 -2.07
CA ARG A 8 -10.46 1.49 -3.00
C ARG A 8 -11.75 1.95 -2.34
N GLU A 9 -12.21 3.12 -2.72
CA GLU A 9 -13.46 3.66 -2.23
C GLU A 9 -14.63 2.69 -2.52
N GLY A 10 -15.48 2.50 -1.53
CA GLY A 10 -16.61 1.56 -1.63
C GLY A 10 -16.27 0.09 -1.39
N THR A 11 -15.00 -0.24 -1.09
CA THR A 11 -14.56 -1.60 -0.80
C THR A 11 -14.35 -1.79 0.69
N ASP A 12 -14.84 -2.90 1.25
CA ASP A 12 -14.38 -3.43 2.53
C ASP A 12 -13.31 -4.48 2.25
N LEU A 13 -12.06 -4.06 2.24
CA LEU A 13 -10.95 -4.91 1.83
C LEU A 13 -10.76 -6.11 2.75
N HIS A 14 -10.86 -5.91 4.06
CA HIS A 14 -10.73 -6.99 5.02
C HIS A 14 -11.76 -8.10 4.78
N HIS A 15 -13.02 -7.73 4.61
CA HIS A 15 -14.08 -8.68 4.28
C HIS A 15 -13.81 -9.37 2.94
N THR A 16 -13.43 -8.62 1.92
CA THR A 16 -13.15 -9.15 0.57
C THR A 16 -12.02 -10.17 0.59
N LEU A 17 -10.93 -9.89 1.31
CA LEU A 17 -9.80 -10.81 1.41
C LEU A 17 -10.17 -12.13 2.13
N PHE A 18 -11.02 -12.06 3.13
CA PHE A 18 -11.46 -13.25 3.85
C PHE A 18 -12.64 -13.99 3.21
N ALA A 19 -13.32 -13.38 2.27
CA ALA A 19 -14.39 -14.03 1.50
C ALA A 19 -13.88 -15.02 0.45
N SER A 20 -12.63 -14.85 0.00
CA SER A 20 -11.99 -15.72 -0.98
C SER A 20 -11.11 -16.77 -0.32
N GLU A 21 -11.23 -18.02 -0.73
CA GLU A 21 -10.37 -19.12 -0.27
C GLU A 21 -8.91 -18.88 -0.63
N THR A 22 -8.63 -18.43 -1.85
CA THR A 22 -7.26 -18.19 -2.33
C THR A 22 -6.55 -17.14 -1.47
N SER A 23 -7.19 -16.01 -1.20
CA SER A 23 -6.57 -14.98 -0.36
C SER A 23 -6.48 -15.40 1.11
N ARG A 24 -7.44 -16.15 1.62
CA ARG A 24 -7.35 -16.74 2.97
C ARG A 24 -6.16 -17.68 3.10
N LEU A 25 -5.89 -18.50 2.09
CA LEU A 25 -4.73 -19.40 2.08
C LEU A 25 -3.41 -18.61 2.05
N ALA A 26 -3.33 -17.55 1.25
CA ALA A 26 -2.16 -16.67 1.21
C ALA A 26 -1.91 -16.01 2.57
N LEU A 27 -2.97 -15.62 3.26
CA LEU A 27 -2.92 -14.90 4.54
C LEU A 27 -2.95 -15.80 5.78
N ARG A 28 -3.00 -17.11 5.62
CA ARG A 28 -3.21 -18.06 6.75
C ARG A 28 -2.21 -17.97 7.89
N PHE A 29 -0.99 -17.56 7.60
CA PHE A 29 0.06 -17.39 8.61
C PHE A 29 0.21 -15.96 9.11
N TYR A 30 -0.62 -15.06 8.62
CA TYR A 30 -0.61 -13.66 8.97
C TYR A 30 -1.91 -13.30 9.69
N HIS A 31 -1.87 -12.26 10.48
CA HIS A 31 -3.04 -11.75 11.20
C HIS A 31 -3.37 -10.35 10.69
N PRO A 32 -4.04 -10.24 9.51
CA PRO A 32 -4.40 -8.94 8.96
C PRO A 32 -5.29 -8.17 9.94
N LYS A 33 -4.91 -6.94 10.20
CA LYS A 33 -5.67 -6.04 11.07
C LYS A 33 -6.52 -5.10 10.21
N LYS A 34 -7.82 -5.11 10.47
CA LYS A 34 -8.72 -4.16 9.83
C LYS A 34 -8.47 -2.74 10.34
N LEU A 35 -8.31 -1.80 9.40
CA LEU A 35 -8.22 -0.37 9.66
C LEU A 35 -9.35 0.36 8.93
N PRO A 36 -9.71 1.57 9.35
CA PRO A 36 -10.71 2.37 8.63
C PRO A 36 -10.36 2.59 7.15
N CYS A 37 -9.07 2.71 6.83
CA CYS A 37 -8.60 2.94 5.46
C CYS A 37 -8.25 1.66 4.68
N GLY A 38 -8.27 0.50 5.32
CA GLY A 38 -7.91 -0.75 4.66
C GLY A 38 -7.45 -1.85 5.60
N VAL A 39 -6.30 -2.45 5.31
CA VAL A 39 -5.75 -3.58 6.05
C VAL A 39 -4.26 -3.40 6.30
N LYS A 40 -3.83 -3.70 7.51
CA LYS A 40 -2.43 -3.73 7.92
C LYS A 40 -2.00 -5.18 8.17
N ILE A 41 -0.89 -5.57 7.57
CA ILE A 41 -0.35 -6.93 7.70
C ILE A 41 1.07 -6.86 8.23
N SER A 42 1.33 -7.52 9.36
CA SER A 42 2.68 -7.65 9.91
C SER A 42 3.42 -8.81 9.25
N VAL A 43 4.64 -8.55 8.83
CA VAL A 43 5.52 -9.53 8.16
C VAL A 43 6.92 -9.50 8.77
N ALA A 44 7.65 -10.58 8.60
CA ALA A 44 8.98 -10.74 9.20
C ALA A 44 10.06 -9.88 8.52
N SER A 45 9.96 -9.70 7.19
CA SER A 45 10.98 -9.02 6.40
C SER A 45 10.40 -8.38 5.14
N LEU A 46 11.21 -7.53 4.51
CA LEU A 46 10.85 -6.93 3.22
C LEU A 46 10.67 -7.99 2.13
N GLY A 47 11.51 -9.02 2.12
CA GLY A 47 11.35 -10.14 1.18
C GLY A 47 10.03 -10.87 1.35
N SER A 48 9.63 -11.14 2.60
CA SER A 48 8.32 -11.73 2.91
C SER A 48 7.17 -10.83 2.48
N ALA A 49 7.32 -9.51 2.68
CA ALA A 49 6.33 -8.52 2.27
C ALA A 49 6.12 -8.53 0.75
N LEU A 50 7.19 -8.46 -0.01
CA LEU A 50 7.13 -8.46 -1.48
C LEU A 50 6.62 -9.79 -2.05
N SER A 51 6.99 -10.90 -1.43
CA SER A 51 6.48 -12.22 -1.79
C SER A 51 4.97 -12.32 -1.59
N LEU A 52 4.47 -11.89 -0.44
CA LEU A 52 3.04 -11.88 -0.13
C LEU A 52 2.26 -10.99 -1.10
N VAL A 53 2.77 -9.79 -1.37
CA VAL A 53 2.16 -8.85 -2.32
C VAL A 53 2.10 -9.47 -3.74
N SER A 54 3.17 -10.16 -4.16
CA SER A 54 3.20 -10.85 -5.45
C SER A 54 2.16 -11.98 -5.52
N GLU A 55 2.04 -12.77 -4.46
CA GLU A 55 1.05 -13.85 -4.36
C GLU A 55 -0.39 -13.32 -4.42
N MET A 56 -0.63 -12.15 -3.83
CA MET A 56 -1.94 -11.53 -3.78
C MET A 56 -2.21 -10.54 -4.92
N ARG A 57 -1.36 -10.47 -5.90
CA ARG A 57 -1.37 -9.43 -6.95
C ARG A 57 -2.73 -9.20 -7.60
N TRP A 58 -3.49 -10.25 -7.88
CA TRP A 58 -4.82 -10.14 -8.49
C TRP A 58 -5.79 -9.34 -7.62
N TYR A 59 -5.82 -9.64 -6.29
CA TYR A 59 -6.67 -8.94 -5.33
C TYR A 59 -6.25 -7.49 -5.14
N LEU A 60 -4.95 -7.25 -5.07
CA LEU A 60 -4.41 -5.91 -4.85
C LEU A 60 -4.74 -4.98 -6.03
N ARG A 61 -4.61 -5.46 -7.25
CA ARG A 61 -4.99 -4.68 -8.43
C ARG A 61 -6.47 -4.32 -8.45
N ARG A 62 -7.32 -5.19 -7.94
CA ARG A 62 -8.77 -5.04 -8.02
C ARG A 62 -9.35 -4.23 -6.88
N TYR A 63 -8.84 -4.38 -5.67
CA TYR A 63 -9.47 -3.86 -4.46
C TYR A 63 -8.61 -2.87 -3.67
N VAL A 64 -7.33 -2.74 -3.99
CA VAL A 64 -6.40 -1.89 -3.28
C VAL A 64 -6.01 -0.69 -4.13
N ARG A 65 -6.11 0.50 -3.54
CA ARG A 65 -5.70 1.75 -4.18
C ARG A 65 -4.19 1.94 -4.11
N GLU A 66 -3.61 1.67 -2.95
CA GLU A 66 -2.18 1.83 -2.67
C GLU A 66 -1.68 0.67 -1.81
N THR A 67 -0.53 0.14 -2.16
CA THR A 67 0.21 -0.82 -1.34
C THR A 67 1.47 -0.14 -0.83
N LEU A 68 1.58 0.01 0.48
CA LEU A 68 2.67 0.70 1.14
C LEU A 68 3.45 -0.24 2.06
N PHE A 69 4.75 -0.03 2.13
CA PHE A 69 5.68 -0.84 2.95
C PHE A 69 6.32 0.04 4.01
N GLU A 70 6.26 -0.39 5.25
CA GLU A 70 6.89 0.32 6.35
C GLU A 70 8.41 0.09 6.34
N VAL A 71 9.17 1.14 6.09
CA VAL A 71 10.65 1.09 6.07
C VAL A 71 11.24 1.43 7.42
N GLU A 72 10.63 2.35 8.13
CA GLU A 72 10.91 2.70 9.52
C GLU A 72 9.59 2.94 10.25
N HIS A 73 9.61 2.94 11.56
CA HIS A 73 8.40 3.15 12.34
C HIS A 73 7.67 4.44 11.93
N GLY A 74 6.46 4.26 11.41
CA GLY A 74 5.61 5.37 10.96
C GLY A 74 5.95 5.97 9.60
N ILE A 75 6.98 5.47 8.92
CA ILE A 75 7.36 5.91 7.58
C ILE A 75 7.14 4.78 6.59
N TYR A 76 6.36 5.05 5.57
CA TYR A 76 6.03 4.10 4.51
C TYR A 76 6.71 4.47 3.20
N CYS A 77 6.86 3.48 2.33
CA CYS A 77 7.32 3.71 0.96
C CYS A 77 6.44 2.98 -0.04
N THR A 78 6.54 3.39 -1.30
CA THR A 78 5.88 2.74 -2.42
C THR A 78 6.52 1.38 -2.72
N GLN A 79 5.82 0.57 -3.50
CA GLN A 79 6.34 -0.73 -3.94
C GLN A 79 7.62 -0.58 -4.77
N ALA A 80 7.75 0.47 -5.58
CA ALA A 80 8.95 0.73 -6.36
C ALA A 80 10.18 0.92 -5.48
N ILE A 81 10.07 1.75 -4.44
CA ILE A 81 11.15 1.91 -3.43
C ILE A 81 11.46 0.59 -2.73
N ALA A 82 10.44 -0.15 -2.33
CA ALA A 82 10.61 -1.44 -1.65
C ALA A 82 11.35 -2.45 -2.53
N GLN A 83 11.03 -2.50 -3.82
CA GLN A 83 11.68 -3.36 -4.78
C GLN A 83 13.14 -2.95 -5.03
N ASP A 84 13.42 -1.66 -5.14
CA ASP A 84 14.79 -1.15 -5.30
C ASP A 84 15.66 -1.52 -4.10
N ILE A 85 15.14 -1.39 -2.89
CA ILE A 85 15.85 -1.79 -1.67
C ILE A 85 16.15 -3.29 -1.68
N TYR A 86 15.19 -4.12 -2.02
CA TYR A 86 15.31 -5.56 -1.91
C TYR A 86 16.08 -6.20 -3.07
N TYR A 87 15.72 -5.88 -4.31
CA TYR A 87 16.29 -6.53 -5.50
C TYR A 87 17.60 -5.87 -5.95
N GLU A 88 17.65 -4.56 -5.96
CA GLU A 88 18.85 -3.80 -6.36
C GLU A 88 19.83 -3.60 -5.20
N ARG A 89 19.45 -4.04 -4.00
CA ARG A 89 20.23 -3.85 -2.76
C ARG A 89 20.59 -2.39 -2.50
N THR A 90 19.75 -1.51 -2.95
CA THR A 90 19.87 -0.08 -2.70
C THR A 90 19.77 0.18 -1.19
N PRO A 91 20.64 0.96 -0.58
CA PRO A 91 20.50 1.33 0.83
C PRO A 91 19.17 2.03 1.08
N ILE A 92 18.61 1.83 2.28
CA ILE A 92 17.43 2.58 2.71
C ILE A 92 17.72 4.07 2.54
N PRO A 93 16.83 4.82 1.86
CA PRO A 93 17.05 6.24 1.65
C PRO A 93 17.33 6.99 2.95
N GLY A 94 18.33 7.87 2.91
CA GLY A 94 18.67 8.72 4.07
C GLY A 94 17.53 9.72 4.37
N LYS A 95 17.54 10.22 5.59
CA LYS A 95 16.61 11.29 5.99
C LYS A 95 17.27 12.66 5.87
N PRO A 96 16.54 13.67 5.36
CA PRO A 96 15.22 13.59 4.73
C PRO A 96 15.30 13.07 3.29
N TRP A 97 14.42 12.15 2.93
CA TRP A 97 14.29 11.71 1.55
C TRP A 97 13.62 12.82 0.71
N ALA A 98 14.10 13.05 -0.50
CA ALA A 98 13.67 14.19 -1.31
C ALA A 98 12.24 14.03 -1.89
N TYR A 99 11.86 12.81 -2.27
CA TYR A 99 10.61 12.52 -2.97
C TYR A 99 9.60 11.91 -2.03
N ARG A 100 8.75 12.77 -1.46
CA ARG A 100 7.79 12.37 -0.41
C ARG A 100 6.41 12.91 -0.70
N ARG A 101 5.42 12.17 -0.25
CA ARG A 101 4.02 12.58 -0.23
C ARG A 101 3.49 12.56 1.19
N LEU A 102 2.51 13.41 1.44
CA LEU A 102 1.70 13.37 2.66
C LEU A 102 0.32 12.85 2.30
N TYR A 103 -0.09 11.75 2.90
CA TYR A 103 -1.43 11.19 2.76
C TYR A 103 -2.25 11.57 3.97
N GLY A 104 -3.41 12.21 3.75
CA GLY A 104 -4.36 12.55 4.79
C GLY A 104 -5.64 11.73 4.65
N PHE A 105 -6.05 11.09 5.74
CA PHE A 105 -7.26 10.27 5.80
C PHE A 105 -8.34 10.98 6.60
N SER A 106 -9.57 10.88 6.11
CA SER A 106 -10.75 11.42 6.78
C SER A 106 -11.88 10.39 6.66
N HIS A 107 -12.49 10.02 7.80
CA HIS A 107 -13.54 9.00 7.86
C HIS A 107 -13.15 7.67 7.18
N GLY A 108 -11.89 7.25 7.34
CA GLY A 108 -11.37 6.03 6.76
C GLY A 108 -11.04 6.11 5.27
N LYS A 109 -11.18 7.26 4.65
CA LYS A 109 -10.89 7.47 3.22
C LYS A 109 -9.64 8.30 3.03
N LEU A 110 -8.87 8.00 1.99
CA LEU A 110 -7.77 8.85 1.56
C LEU A 110 -8.33 10.12 0.93
N ALA A 111 -8.37 11.19 1.74
CA ALA A 111 -8.99 12.46 1.36
C ALA A 111 -8.02 13.40 0.67
N ARG A 112 -6.72 13.33 1.00
CA ARG A 112 -5.69 14.23 0.47
C ARG A 112 -4.40 13.49 0.17
N GLN A 113 -3.77 13.89 -0.92
CA GLN A 113 -2.41 13.51 -1.28
C GLN A 113 -1.67 14.78 -1.68
N ILE A 114 -0.57 15.07 -0.99
CA ILE A 114 0.18 16.30 -1.19
C ILE A 114 1.65 15.93 -1.38
N VAL A 115 2.30 16.57 -2.35
CA VAL A 115 3.75 16.47 -2.51
C VAL A 115 4.43 17.32 -1.45
N ILE A 116 5.33 16.71 -0.70
CA ILE A 116 6.16 17.43 0.27
C ILE A 116 7.38 17.99 -0.48
N SER A 117 7.56 19.30 -0.42
CA SER A 117 8.71 19.95 -1.03
C SER A 117 10.03 19.44 -0.43
N PRO A 118 11.08 19.25 -1.24
CA PRO A 118 12.40 18.90 -0.72
C PRO A 118 12.86 19.87 0.37
N GLY A 119 13.35 19.33 1.49
CA GLY A 119 13.78 20.12 2.64
C GLY A 119 12.67 20.52 3.61
N SER A 120 11.40 20.34 3.25
CA SER A 120 10.25 20.54 4.15
C SER A 120 9.97 19.27 4.96
N THR A 121 9.24 19.44 6.06
CA THR A 121 8.78 18.35 6.93
C THR A 121 7.25 18.29 6.92
N VAL A 122 6.68 17.23 7.49
CA VAL A 122 5.23 17.07 7.63
C VAL A 122 4.63 18.23 8.44
N GLN A 123 5.37 18.77 9.44
CA GLN A 123 4.93 19.89 10.24
C GLN A 123 4.79 21.21 9.48
N ASP A 124 5.37 21.33 8.30
CA ASP A 124 5.24 22.52 7.46
C ASP A 124 3.88 22.58 6.73
N TYR A 125 3.07 21.54 6.86
CA TYR A 125 1.74 21.41 6.26
C TYR A 125 0.63 21.30 7.30
N PRO A 126 0.51 22.25 8.24
CA PRO A 126 -0.47 22.13 9.33
C PRO A 126 -1.92 22.19 8.88
N GLN A 127 -2.22 22.90 7.81
CA GLN A 127 -3.60 23.02 7.30
C GLN A 127 -4.07 21.72 6.66
N GLU A 128 -3.18 21.05 5.97
CA GLU A 128 -3.44 19.77 5.33
C GLU A 128 -3.64 18.65 6.36
N ILE A 129 -2.88 18.70 7.45
CA ILE A 129 -2.99 17.75 8.55
C ILE A 129 -4.25 18.01 9.38
N ALA A 130 -4.58 19.28 9.64
CA ALA A 130 -5.69 19.67 10.52
C ALA A 130 -7.05 19.15 10.07
N GLY A 131 -7.24 18.94 8.76
CA GLY A 131 -8.47 18.37 8.20
C GLY A 131 -8.52 16.85 8.14
N SER A 132 -7.50 16.18 8.65
CA SER A 132 -7.36 14.73 8.57
C SER A 132 -7.39 14.07 9.94
N ASP A 133 -8.04 12.91 10.04
CA ASP A 133 -8.05 12.11 11.28
C ASP A 133 -6.69 11.42 11.49
N THR A 134 -6.04 11.08 10.41
CA THR A 134 -4.73 10.42 10.39
C THR A 134 -3.94 10.87 9.17
N SER A 135 -2.64 10.98 9.30
CA SER A 135 -1.74 11.29 8.19
C SER A 135 -0.56 10.33 8.15
N LEU A 136 -0.03 10.10 6.94
CA LEU A 136 1.13 9.26 6.70
C LEU A 136 2.14 9.99 5.82
N GLU A 137 3.42 9.85 6.15
CA GLU A 137 4.51 10.21 5.25
C GLU A 137 4.84 9.01 4.37
N VAL A 138 4.82 9.22 3.06
CA VAL A 138 5.09 8.17 2.07
C VAL A 138 6.26 8.58 1.19
N TRP A 139 7.30 7.76 1.19
CA TRP A 139 8.46 7.92 0.32
C TRP A 139 8.20 7.27 -1.02
N CYS A 140 8.51 7.98 -2.08
CA CYS A 140 8.31 7.54 -3.46
C CYS A 140 9.55 7.81 -4.32
N THR A 141 9.58 7.26 -5.52
CA THR A 141 10.63 7.57 -6.49
C THR A 141 10.41 8.95 -7.11
N GLU A 142 11.44 9.48 -7.76
CA GLU A 142 11.34 10.75 -8.50
C GLU A 142 10.20 10.70 -9.54
N ASP A 143 10.07 9.58 -10.24
CA ASP A 143 9.04 9.40 -11.26
C ASP A 143 7.62 9.33 -10.69
N GLU A 144 7.50 8.86 -9.45
CA GLU A 144 6.21 8.68 -8.79
C GLU A 144 5.70 9.93 -8.08
N VAL A 145 6.59 10.85 -7.72
CA VAL A 145 6.25 11.93 -6.77
C VAL A 145 5.09 12.80 -7.25
N ASP A 146 5.04 13.08 -8.53
CA ASP A 146 4.00 13.93 -9.15
C ASP A 146 2.81 13.13 -9.67
N ASP A 147 2.89 11.81 -9.68
CA ASP A 147 1.79 10.93 -10.09
C ASP A 147 0.78 10.78 -8.95
N ILE A 148 0.13 11.89 -8.63
CA ILE A 148 -0.87 11.93 -7.58
C ILE A 148 -2.23 11.60 -8.18
N GLY A 149 -2.62 10.34 -8.11
CA GLY A 149 -4.00 10.18 -7.91
C GLY A 149 -4.89 9.62 -8.98
N GLU A 150 -4.45 9.01 -10.03
CA GLU A 150 -5.40 8.16 -10.75
C GLU A 150 -5.29 6.72 -10.22
N PRO A 151 -6.42 6.14 -9.78
CA PRO A 151 -6.42 4.72 -9.47
C PRO A 151 -5.99 3.96 -10.72
N ILE A 152 -5.05 3.03 -10.54
CA ILE A 152 -4.67 2.12 -11.63
C ILE A 152 -5.96 1.53 -12.20
N PRO A 153 -6.21 1.64 -13.50
CA PRO A 153 -7.40 1.10 -14.12
C PRO A 153 -7.53 -0.38 -13.72
N LEU A 154 -8.73 -0.77 -13.36
CA LEU A 154 -9.05 -2.17 -13.12
C LEU A 154 -8.69 -2.92 -14.40
N ASP A 155 -7.76 -3.85 -14.30
CA ASP A 155 -7.51 -4.78 -15.38
C ASP A 155 -8.76 -5.65 -15.52
N ASP A 156 -9.53 -5.39 -16.55
CA ASP A 156 -10.83 -5.98 -16.79
C ASP A 156 -10.74 -7.42 -17.35
N THR A 157 -9.55 -8.02 -17.30
CA THR A 157 -9.35 -9.40 -17.76
C THR A 157 -10.03 -10.45 -16.88
N GLY A 158 -10.60 -10.05 -15.76
CA GLY A 158 -11.66 -10.78 -15.03
C GLY A 158 -11.35 -12.19 -14.52
N GLU A 159 -10.22 -12.76 -14.80
CA GLU A 159 -9.90 -14.12 -14.36
C GLU A 159 -9.49 -14.13 -12.88
N MET A 160 -10.28 -14.81 -12.08
CA MET A 160 -9.94 -15.09 -10.70
C MET A 160 -8.75 -16.04 -10.61
N PRO A 161 -7.76 -15.80 -9.72
CA PRO A 161 -6.73 -16.79 -9.43
C PRO A 161 -7.39 -18.08 -8.93
N GLY A 162 -7.05 -19.19 -9.52
CA GLY A 162 -7.64 -20.49 -9.20
C GLY A 162 -8.79 -20.92 -10.08
N ALA A 163 -9.30 -20.07 -10.97
CA ALA A 163 -10.31 -20.47 -11.95
C ALA A 163 -9.75 -21.38 -13.07
N ARG A 164 -8.44 -21.55 -13.11
CA ARG A 164 -7.76 -22.34 -14.13
C ARG A 164 -7.68 -23.84 -13.83
N ASP A 165 -8.03 -24.26 -12.64
CA ASP A 165 -7.69 -25.58 -12.17
C ASP A 165 -8.85 -26.54 -12.16
N ASN A 166 -9.64 -26.52 -13.20
CA ASN A 166 -10.55 -27.65 -13.39
C ASN A 166 -10.68 -28.07 -14.85
N PRO A 167 -9.56 -28.52 -15.47
CA PRO A 167 -9.62 -29.06 -16.81
C PRO A 167 -10.30 -30.43 -16.86
N GLU A 168 -10.61 -31.01 -15.72
CA GLU A 168 -11.06 -32.40 -15.57
C GLU A 168 -12.56 -32.56 -15.38
N LEU A 169 -13.31 -31.51 -15.53
CA LEU A 169 -14.76 -31.61 -15.40
C LEU A 169 -15.49 -31.54 -16.71
#